data_8b057ecfe1a401b63c8404508d43cdca
#
_entry.id   8b057ecfe1a401b63c8404508d43cdca
#
_cell.length_a   1.000
_cell.length_b   1.000
_cell.length_c   1.000
_cell.angle_alpha   90.00
_cell.angle_beta   90.00
_cell.angle_gamma   90.00
#
_symmetry.space_group_name_H-M   'P 1'
#
loop_
_entity.id
_entity.type
_entity.pdbx_description
1 polymer ?
#
loop_
_entity_poly.entity_id
_entity_poly.type
_entity_poly.pdbx_seq_one_letter_code
_entity_poly.pdbx_strand_id
1 'polypeptide(L)'
;LCRYLCLAVALVSCNLAGAQQKANYQLAEKFRLLEQNPIDKYSTEVRPTFINDTDCFYYSFTTREGKKYYYVNPKKKEKRLLFDTDELLSKIAVYTKKAYSSADPHLSFTFMKDNETIRIDFDRGLYTYNIHTKELKQLDEKPTYKTGDPYWMKYSPDSLYFLYASKDNLYFVGNPKKGQDTIPVQLTTDGMPDYTFNREDEGKMEGRFGAESAHWIPGSHRFYAVREDNRKVRDLWVINSLSKPSPELITYKAELAGDKNVTQYELLLGDIDKREVKKVDINRWPDQYIDVLYASKDGKRLYFQRYNRTWNQSDICEVDVETGKVRVVIHEENKPYLDYQMRNVSFLNDGKEILFRSERNGWGHYYLYDTATGNLKNQLTDGTWVAGPVA
;
A
#
# COMPACT_ATOMS: atom_id res chain seq x y z
N LEU A 1 3.77 -46.62 51.98
CA LEU A 1 3.56 -45.26 51.42
C LEU A 1 4.32 -45.04 50.12
N CYS A 2 5.62 -45.39 50.00
CA CYS A 2 6.40 -45.19 48.76
C CYS A 2 5.90 -45.97 47.56
N ARG A 3 5.33 -47.15 47.66
CA ARG A 3 4.80 -47.94 46.53
C ARG A 3 3.55 -47.31 45.90
N TYR A 4 2.69 -46.67 46.70
CA TYR A 4 1.50 -45.99 46.17
C TYR A 4 1.82 -44.62 45.56
N LEU A 5 2.87 -43.96 46.03
CA LEU A 5 3.35 -42.70 45.46
C LEU A 5 3.93 -42.91 44.06
N CYS A 6 4.68 -43.97 43.81
CA CYS A 6 5.21 -44.34 42.50
C CYS A 6 4.12 -44.72 41.50
N LEU A 7 3.04 -45.39 41.95
CA LEU A 7 1.90 -45.71 41.08
C LEU A 7 1.09 -44.45 40.69
N ALA A 8 0.91 -43.50 41.62
CA ALA A 8 0.23 -42.25 41.36
C ALA A 8 1.02 -41.34 40.37
N VAL A 9 2.34 -41.29 40.50
CA VAL A 9 3.20 -40.56 39.57
C VAL A 9 3.22 -41.22 38.19
N ALA A 10 3.21 -42.54 38.08
CA ALA A 10 3.13 -43.25 36.81
C ALA A 10 1.76 -43.08 36.12
N LEU A 11 0.67 -42.99 36.86
CA LEU A 11 -0.67 -42.73 36.31
C LEU A 11 -0.83 -41.27 35.82
N VAL A 12 -0.20 -40.30 36.50
CA VAL A 12 -0.20 -38.89 36.05
C VAL A 12 0.69 -38.69 34.81
N SER A 13 1.84 -39.38 34.77
CA SER A 13 2.72 -39.31 33.56
C SER A 13 2.11 -40.01 32.32
N CYS A 14 1.30 -41.06 32.50
CA CYS A 14 0.56 -41.68 31.39
C CYS A 14 -0.56 -40.79 30.83
N ASN A 15 -1.18 -39.95 31.68
CA ASN A 15 -2.19 -39.01 31.20
C ASN A 15 -1.57 -37.77 30.50
N LEU A 16 -0.33 -37.42 30.81
CA LEU A 16 0.40 -36.33 30.10
C LEU A 16 0.98 -36.80 28.75
N ALA A 17 1.23 -38.11 28.58
CA ALA A 17 1.68 -38.65 27.29
C ALA A 17 0.55 -38.75 26.23
N GLY A 18 -0.72 -38.62 26.62
CA GLY A 18 -1.86 -38.63 25.70
C GLY A 18 -2.17 -37.29 25.05
N ALA A 19 -1.46 -36.22 25.42
CA ALA A 19 -1.72 -34.86 24.92
C ALA A 19 -1.05 -34.53 23.57
N GLN A 20 -0.18 -35.38 23.04
CA GLN A 20 0.25 -35.25 21.65
C GLN A 20 -0.78 -35.95 20.76
N GLN A 21 -1.80 -35.19 20.32
CA GLN A 21 -2.60 -35.63 19.20
C GLN A 21 -1.65 -35.91 18.03
N LYS A 22 -1.66 -37.16 17.55
CA LYS A 22 -0.92 -37.49 16.32
C LYS A 22 -1.37 -36.52 15.25
N ALA A 23 -0.41 -35.84 14.61
CA ALA A 23 -0.69 -34.94 13.51
C ALA A 23 -1.59 -35.64 12.48
N ASN A 24 -2.72 -35.04 12.16
CA ASN A 24 -3.64 -35.60 11.18
C ASN A 24 -3.18 -35.23 9.78
N TYR A 25 -2.22 -35.98 9.26
CA TYR A 25 -1.68 -35.77 7.91
C TYR A 25 -2.72 -35.91 6.80
N GLN A 26 -3.76 -36.73 6.99
CA GLN A 26 -4.85 -36.84 6.01
C GLN A 26 -5.68 -35.56 5.96
N LEU A 27 -5.89 -34.91 7.11
CA LEU A 27 -6.57 -33.62 7.16
C LEU A 27 -5.69 -32.53 6.55
N ALA A 28 -4.40 -32.50 6.87
CA ALA A 28 -3.45 -31.57 6.28
C ALA A 28 -3.39 -31.70 4.75
N GLU A 29 -3.37 -32.93 4.24
CA GLU A 29 -3.40 -33.18 2.79
C GLU A 29 -4.72 -32.69 2.13
N LYS A 30 -5.85 -32.83 2.81
CA LYS A 30 -7.10 -32.23 2.31
C LYS A 30 -7.03 -30.71 2.20
N PHE A 31 -6.42 -30.03 3.18
CA PHE A 31 -6.21 -28.58 3.12
C PHE A 31 -5.25 -28.22 1.99
N ARG A 32 -4.15 -28.95 1.80
CA ARG A 32 -3.23 -28.75 0.68
C ARG A 32 -3.92 -28.93 -0.68
N LEU A 33 -4.80 -29.92 -0.81
CA LEU A 33 -5.59 -30.14 -2.01
C LEU A 33 -6.65 -29.03 -2.22
N LEU A 34 -7.17 -28.42 -1.16
CA LEU A 34 -8.06 -27.27 -1.25
C LEU A 34 -7.31 -26.02 -1.72
N GLU A 35 -6.04 -25.82 -1.28
CA GLU A 35 -5.17 -24.76 -1.80
C GLU A 35 -4.82 -24.97 -3.29
N GLN A 36 -4.66 -26.22 -3.72
CA GLN A 36 -4.38 -26.55 -5.12
C GLN A 36 -5.62 -26.57 -6.01
N ASN A 37 -6.80 -26.86 -5.45
CA ASN A 37 -8.10 -26.80 -6.14
C ASN A 37 -8.85 -25.54 -5.67
N PRO A 38 -8.83 -24.50 -6.45
CA PRO A 38 -9.07 -23.19 -5.95
C PRO A 38 -10.55 -22.94 -5.72
N ILE A 39 -10.96 -22.95 -4.49
CA ILE A 39 -12.02 -22.06 -4.01
C ILE A 39 -11.63 -20.62 -4.36
N ASP A 40 -10.34 -20.30 -4.35
CA ASP A 40 -9.76 -19.00 -4.77
C ASP A 40 -9.95 -18.63 -6.25
N LYS A 41 -10.37 -19.57 -7.10
CA LYS A 41 -10.73 -19.24 -8.50
C LYS A 41 -12.01 -18.42 -8.60
N TYR A 42 -12.87 -18.47 -7.57
CA TYR A 42 -14.15 -17.81 -7.62
C TYR A 42 -14.16 -16.59 -6.72
N SER A 43 -14.77 -15.51 -7.20
CA SER A 43 -14.91 -14.31 -6.38
C SER A 43 -15.85 -14.58 -5.22
N THR A 44 -15.40 -14.28 -4.00
CA THR A 44 -16.19 -14.37 -2.76
C THR A 44 -16.71 -13.01 -2.30
N GLU A 45 -16.15 -11.93 -2.87
CA GLU A 45 -16.50 -10.55 -2.54
C GLU A 45 -16.67 -9.71 -3.81
N VAL A 46 -17.39 -8.62 -3.68
CA VAL A 46 -17.53 -7.59 -4.72
C VAL A 46 -16.54 -6.47 -4.43
N ARG A 47 -15.63 -6.18 -5.37
CA ARG A 47 -14.70 -5.05 -5.33
C ARG A 47 -15.13 -4.02 -6.38
N PRO A 48 -15.86 -2.97 -5.98
CA PRO A 48 -16.37 -1.99 -6.92
C PRO A 48 -15.26 -1.05 -7.40
N THR A 49 -15.30 -0.73 -8.69
CA THR A 49 -14.51 0.34 -9.29
C THR A 49 -15.47 1.41 -9.78
N PHE A 50 -15.41 2.60 -9.19
CA PHE A 50 -16.29 3.70 -9.57
C PHE A 50 -15.92 4.29 -10.93
N ILE A 51 -16.94 4.71 -11.67
CA ILE A 51 -16.81 5.24 -13.02
C ILE A 51 -16.67 6.76 -12.93
N ASN A 52 -15.45 7.25 -13.12
CA ASN A 52 -15.09 8.66 -13.01
C ASN A 52 -15.68 9.31 -11.73
N ASP A 53 -16.29 10.50 -11.84
CA ASP A 53 -16.89 11.23 -10.73
C ASP A 53 -18.38 10.90 -10.55
N THR A 54 -18.82 9.66 -10.80
CA THR A 54 -20.20 9.22 -10.68
C THR A 54 -20.40 8.23 -9.54
N ASP A 55 -21.66 8.03 -9.10
CA ASP A 55 -22.02 6.95 -8.18
C ASP A 55 -22.12 5.57 -8.86
N CYS A 56 -21.99 5.52 -10.18
CA CYS A 56 -21.99 4.28 -10.94
C CYS A 56 -20.65 3.57 -10.77
N PHE A 57 -20.70 2.26 -10.72
CA PHE A 57 -19.48 1.46 -10.61
C PHE A 57 -19.61 0.17 -11.43
N TYR A 58 -18.47 -0.44 -11.68
CA TYR A 58 -18.40 -1.78 -12.21
C TYR A 58 -17.54 -2.66 -11.29
N TYR A 59 -17.72 -3.97 -11.45
CA TYR A 59 -16.87 -4.97 -10.80
C TYR A 59 -16.78 -6.22 -11.66
N SER A 60 -15.69 -6.97 -11.51
CA SER A 60 -15.60 -8.30 -12.08
C SER A 60 -15.97 -9.35 -11.04
N PHE A 61 -16.59 -10.43 -11.49
CA PHE A 61 -16.95 -11.55 -10.64
C PHE A 61 -16.71 -12.86 -11.38
N THR A 62 -15.88 -13.72 -10.80
CA THR A 62 -15.52 -15.01 -11.39
C THR A 62 -16.38 -16.10 -10.77
N THR A 63 -17.04 -16.87 -11.61
CA THR A 63 -17.84 -18.03 -11.26
C THR A 63 -17.34 -19.28 -11.99
N ARG A 64 -18.04 -20.41 -11.83
CA ARG A 64 -17.78 -21.63 -12.64
C ARG A 64 -17.97 -21.40 -14.14
N GLU A 65 -18.76 -20.40 -14.52
CA GLU A 65 -19.02 -20.04 -15.93
C GLU A 65 -17.99 -19.04 -16.49
N GLY A 66 -16.94 -18.70 -15.73
CA GLY A 66 -15.91 -17.74 -16.10
C GLY A 66 -16.06 -16.39 -15.43
N LYS A 67 -15.22 -15.45 -15.85
CA LYS A 67 -15.15 -14.07 -15.34
C LYS A 67 -16.13 -13.18 -16.10
N LYS A 68 -17.03 -12.54 -15.37
CA LYS A 68 -18.03 -11.61 -15.93
C LYS A 68 -17.84 -10.23 -15.32
N TYR A 69 -18.17 -9.20 -16.09
CA TYR A 69 -18.09 -7.80 -15.66
C TYR A 69 -19.49 -7.23 -15.52
N TYR A 70 -19.78 -6.61 -14.39
CA TYR A 70 -21.10 -6.06 -14.08
C TYR A 70 -21.03 -4.55 -13.93
N TYR A 71 -22.00 -3.86 -14.52
CA TYR A 71 -22.26 -2.43 -14.33
C TYR A 71 -23.38 -2.26 -13.32
N VAL A 72 -23.24 -1.29 -12.41
CA VAL A 72 -24.24 -0.95 -11.38
C VAL A 72 -24.50 0.54 -11.40
N ASN A 73 -25.76 0.91 -11.45
CA ASN A 73 -26.22 2.29 -11.23
C ASN A 73 -27.15 2.32 -10.00
N PRO A 74 -26.66 2.76 -8.83
CA PRO A 74 -27.45 2.75 -7.60
C PRO A 74 -28.70 3.64 -7.66
N LYS A 75 -28.60 4.80 -8.34
CA LYS A 75 -29.73 5.75 -8.47
C LYS A 75 -30.89 5.15 -9.26
N LYS A 76 -30.58 4.41 -10.30
CA LYS A 76 -31.59 3.72 -11.13
C LYS A 76 -31.95 2.32 -10.62
N LYS A 77 -31.27 1.85 -9.56
CA LYS A 77 -31.36 0.47 -9.06
C LYS A 77 -31.13 -0.57 -10.16
N GLU A 78 -30.20 -0.27 -11.07
CA GLU A 78 -29.88 -1.08 -12.23
C GLU A 78 -28.61 -1.89 -11.98
N LYS A 79 -28.68 -3.19 -12.28
CA LYS A 79 -27.51 -4.08 -12.38
C LYS A 79 -27.61 -4.87 -13.68
N ARG A 80 -26.57 -4.80 -14.52
CA ARG A 80 -26.48 -5.56 -15.77
C ARG A 80 -25.06 -5.98 -16.07
N LEU A 81 -24.88 -6.85 -17.05
CA LEU A 81 -23.53 -7.07 -17.60
C LEU A 81 -23.02 -5.77 -18.19
N LEU A 82 -21.76 -5.46 -17.92
CA LEU A 82 -21.06 -4.33 -18.54
C LEU A 82 -20.90 -4.57 -20.04
N PHE A 83 -20.48 -5.77 -20.40
CA PHE A 83 -20.42 -6.32 -21.75
C PHE A 83 -20.49 -7.85 -21.70
N ASP A 84 -20.85 -8.46 -22.81
CA ASP A 84 -20.67 -9.87 -23.03
C ASP A 84 -19.22 -10.12 -23.48
N THR A 85 -18.49 -10.92 -22.70
CA THR A 85 -17.05 -11.15 -22.94
C THR A 85 -16.81 -11.93 -24.24
N ASP A 86 -17.65 -12.91 -24.56
CA ASP A 86 -17.53 -13.69 -25.78
C ASP A 86 -17.82 -12.81 -27.01
N GLU A 87 -18.86 -12.00 -26.96
CA GLU A 87 -19.22 -11.05 -28.02
C GLU A 87 -18.08 -10.02 -28.24
N LEU A 88 -17.54 -9.46 -27.15
CA LEU A 88 -16.45 -8.48 -27.21
C LEU A 88 -15.18 -9.07 -27.82
N LEU A 89 -14.76 -10.25 -27.35
CA LEU A 89 -13.57 -10.94 -27.87
C LEU A 89 -13.76 -11.39 -29.33
N SER A 90 -14.96 -11.78 -29.73
CA SER A 90 -15.27 -12.09 -31.12
C SER A 90 -15.14 -10.89 -32.03
N LYS A 91 -15.55 -9.71 -31.57
CA LYS A 91 -15.34 -8.45 -32.30
C LYS A 91 -13.87 -8.05 -32.40
N ILE A 92 -13.09 -8.22 -31.33
CA ILE A 92 -11.64 -7.99 -31.35
C ILE A 92 -10.94 -8.98 -32.30
N ALA A 93 -11.37 -10.23 -32.32
CA ALA A 93 -10.83 -11.27 -33.20
C ALA A 93 -10.91 -10.90 -34.69
N VAL A 94 -11.90 -10.09 -35.11
CA VAL A 94 -12.00 -9.58 -36.48
C VAL A 94 -10.78 -8.74 -36.85
N TYR A 95 -10.28 -7.92 -35.94
CA TYR A 95 -9.12 -7.05 -36.16
C TYR A 95 -7.80 -7.82 -36.04
N THR A 96 -7.67 -8.68 -35.06
CA THR A 96 -6.41 -9.38 -34.73
C THR A 96 -6.19 -10.65 -35.55
N LYS A 97 -7.24 -11.20 -36.13
CA LYS A 97 -7.26 -12.51 -36.81
C LYS A 97 -6.86 -13.68 -35.90
N LYS A 98 -7.13 -13.56 -34.58
CA LYS A 98 -6.83 -14.58 -33.57
C LYS A 98 -8.09 -14.98 -32.82
N ALA A 99 -8.14 -16.26 -32.36
CA ALA A 99 -9.19 -16.70 -31.46
C ALA A 99 -8.76 -16.50 -30.00
N TYR A 100 -9.70 -16.07 -29.15
CA TYR A 100 -9.45 -15.81 -27.73
C TYR A 100 -10.40 -16.64 -26.86
N SER A 101 -9.91 -17.05 -25.68
CA SER A 101 -10.73 -17.73 -24.68
C SER A 101 -11.36 -16.70 -23.75
N SER A 102 -12.66 -16.85 -23.50
CA SER A 102 -13.39 -16.01 -22.53
C SER A 102 -13.28 -16.49 -21.07
N ALA A 103 -12.65 -17.65 -20.84
CA ALA A 103 -12.58 -18.24 -19.51
C ALA A 103 -11.84 -17.34 -18.49
N ASP A 104 -10.74 -16.70 -18.91
CA ASP A 104 -10.03 -15.68 -18.12
C ASP A 104 -9.34 -14.68 -19.07
N PRO A 105 -10.08 -13.78 -19.71
CA PRO A 105 -9.48 -12.76 -20.53
C PRO A 105 -8.83 -11.72 -19.63
N HIS A 106 -7.53 -11.53 -19.78
CA HIS A 106 -6.81 -10.42 -19.14
C HIS A 106 -7.14 -9.11 -19.87
N LEU A 107 -8.40 -8.64 -19.73
CA LEU A 107 -8.88 -7.39 -20.30
C LEU A 107 -8.49 -6.23 -19.37
N SER A 108 -7.68 -5.31 -19.89
CA SER A 108 -7.45 -4.02 -19.24
C SER A 108 -8.29 -2.95 -19.93
N PHE A 109 -9.11 -2.23 -19.18
CA PHE A 109 -9.93 -1.17 -19.74
C PHE A 109 -10.15 -0.04 -18.74
N THR A 110 -10.46 1.14 -19.27
CA THR A 110 -10.80 2.35 -18.51
C THR A 110 -12.00 3.05 -19.16
N PHE A 111 -12.86 3.63 -18.33
CA PHE A 111 -13.95 4.46 -18.85
C PHE A 111 -13.43 5.80 -19.37
N MET A 112 -13.94 6.23 -20.52
CA MET A 112 -13.72 7.55 -21.05
C MET A 112 -14.59 8.59 -20.31
N LYS A 113 -14.38 9.88 -20.61
CA LYS A 113 -15.10 10.98 -19.95
C LYS A 113 -16.61 10.98 -20.17
N ASP A 114 -17.09 10.30 -21.22
CA ASP A 114 -18.52 10.17 -21.52
C ASP A 114 -19.26 9.17 -20.61
N ASN A 115 -18.53 8.41 -19.78
CA ASN A 115 -19.04 7.36 -18.89
C ASN A 115 -19.79 6.22 -19.60
N GLU A 116 -19.71 6.13 -20.91
CA GLU A 116 -20.40 5.15 -21.77
C GLU A 116 -19.43 4.37 -22.65
N THR A 117 -18.29 4.94 -22.94
CA THR A 117 -17.25 4.32 -23.76
C THR A 117 -16.10 3.84 -22.88
N ILE A 118 -15.69 2.60 -23.09
CA ILE A 118 -14.47 2.06 -22.48
C ILE A 118 -13.35 2.02 -23.53
N ARG A 119 -12.16 2.41 -23.12
CA ARG A 119 -10.91 2.20 -23.85
C ARG A 119 -10.32 0.88 -23.38
N ILE A 120 -10.09 -0.03 -24.29
CA ILE A 120 -9.60 -1.40 -24.01
C ILE A 120 -8.18 -1.52 -24.57
N ASP A 121 -7.25 -1.98 -23.74
CA ASP A 121 -5.93 -2.42 -24.14
C ASP A 121 -5.90 -3.95 -24.11
N PHE A 122 -5.76 -4.58 -25.27
CA PHE A 122 -5.79 -6.03 -25.40
C PHE A 122 -4.97 -6.50 -26.59
N ASP A 123 -4.13 -7.51 -26.38
CA ASP A 123 -3.25 -8.16 -27.40
C ASP A 123 -2.49 -7.15 -28.28
N ARG A 124 -1.89 -6.12 -27.66
CA ARG A 124 -1.13 -5.03 -28.32
C ARG A 124 -1.97 -4.14 -29.23
N GLY A 125 -3.29 -4.19 -29.10
CA GLY A 125 -4.22 -3.31 -29.80
C GLY A 125 -4.96 -2.41 -28.81
N LEU A 126 -5.32 -1.22 -29.26
CA LEU A 126 -6.20 -0.29 -28.54
C LEU A 126 -7.55 -0.24 -29.23
N TYR A 127 -8.59 -0.31 -28.43
CA TYR A 127 -9.96 -0.30 -28.92
C TYR A 127 -10.81 0.65 -28.08
N THR A 128 -11.87 1.20 -28.69
CA THR A 128 -12.97 1.81 -27.94
C THR A 128 -14.19 0.94 -28.11
N TYR A 129 -14.95 0.77 -27.03
CA TYR A 129 -16.19 0.02 -27.02
C TYR A 129 -17.26 0.79 -26.24
N ASN A 130 -18.39 1.09 -26.89
CA ASN A 130 -19.51 1.72 -26.22
C ASN A 130 -20.38 0.64 -25.58
N ILE A 131 -20.63 0.75 -24.25
CA ILE A 131 -21.34 -0.26 -23.44
C ILE A 131 -22.85 -0.33 -23.71
N HIS A 132 -23.40 0.61 -24.47
CA HIS A 132 -24.82 0.63 -24.83
C HIS A 132 -25.03 0.21 -26.28
N THR A 133 -24.32 0.83 -27.22
CA THR A 133 -24.44 0.52 -28.64
C THR A 133 -23.71 -0.75 -29.05
N LYS A 134 -22.76 -1.22 -28.18
CA LYS A 134 -21.89 -2.36 -28.45
C LYS A 134 -20.96 -2.16 -29.67
N GLU A 135 -20.79 -0.94 -30.11
CA GLU A 135 -19.87 -0.61 -31.19
C GLU A 135 -18.42 -0.70 -30.71
N LEU A 136 -17.60 -1.48 -31.44
CA LEU A 136 -16.16 -1.60 -31.22
C LEU A 136 -15.44 -0.91 -32.38
N LYS A 137 -14.46 -0.07 -32.05
CA LYS A 137 -13.56 0.56 -33.02
C LYS A 137 -12.11 0.32 -32.60
N GLN A 138 -11.29 -0.11 -33.51
CA GLN A 138 -9.85 -0.14 -33.29
C GLN A 138 -9.31 1.29 -33.42
N LEU A 139 -8.42 1.67 -32.52
CA LEU A 139 -7.70 2.92 -32.60
C LEU A 139 -6.42 2.72 -33.40
N ASP A 140 -6.11 3.66 -34.31
CA ASP A 140 -4.86 3.66 -35.08
C ASP A 140 -3.62 3.97 -34.20
N GLU A 141 -3.85 4.44 -33.00
CA GLU A 141 -2.80 4.61 -31.99
C GLU A 141 -2.25 3.22 -31.61
N LYS A 142 -0.97 3.01 -31.85
CA LYS A 142 -0.30 1.88 -31.19
C LYS A 142 -0.41 2.09 -29.69
N PRO A 143 -0.62 1.02 -28.90
CA PRO A 143 -0.44 1.14 -27.47
C PRO A 143 0.95 1.72 -27.27
N THR A 144 1.05 2.98 -26.96
CA THR A 144 2.25 3.48 -26.34
C THR A 144 2.25 2.80 -24.98
N TYR A 145 2.83 1.59 -24.93
CA TYR A 145 3.54 1.26 -23.72
C TYR A 145 4.51 2.42 -23.61
N LYS A 146 4.15 3.40 -22.81
CA LYS A 146 5.16 4.31 -22.33
C LYS A 146 6.23 3.35 -21.83
N THR A 147 7.34 3.24 -22.54
CA THR A 147 8.60 2.93 -21.90
C THR A 147 8.63 3.97 -20.81
N GLY A 148 8.16 3.55 -19.61
CA GLY A 148 7.74 4.48 -18.57
C GLY A 148 8.89 5.42 -18.39
N ASP A 149 8.61 6.68 -18.12
CA ASP A 149 9.66 7.55 -17.62
C ASP A 149 10.45 6.73 -16.61
N PRO A 150 11.78 6.78 -16.62
CA PRO A 150 12.58 5.95 -15.76
C PRO A 150 11.96 5.91 -14.35
N TYR A 151 11.84 4.74 -13.76
CA TYR A 151 11.13 4.51 -12.47
C TYR A 151 11.61 5.45 -11.36
N TRP A 152 12.82 6.02 -11.48
CA TRP A 152 13.37 6.98 -10.54
C TRP A 152 12.73 8.38 -10.63
N MET A 153 11.98 8.70 -11.71
CA MET A 153 11.37 10.02 -11.92
C MET A 153 10.08 10.16 -11.13
N LYS A 154 10.12 10.80 -9.98
CA LYS A 154 8.91 11.26 -9.27
C LYS A 154 8.59 12.68 -9.67
N TYR A 155 7.57 12.83 -10.51
CA TYR A 155 7.10 14.14 -11.01
C TYR A 155 6.52 15.00 -9.90
N SER A 156 6.87 16.30 -9.89
CA SER A 156 6.14 17.31 -9.13
C SER A 156 4.67 17.41 -9.60
N PRO A 157 3.74 17.95 -8.78
CA PRO A 157 2.32 18.03 -9.13
C PRO A 157 2.04 18.74 -10.46
N ASP A 158 2.84 19.74 -10.84
CA ASP A 158 2.79 20.47 -12.11
C ASP A 158 3.63 19.82 -13.22
N SER A 159 4.36 18.75 -12.91
CA SER A 159 5.27 18.03 -13.80
C SER A 159 6.47 18.85 -14.30
N LEU A 160 6.83 19.92 -13.61
CA LEU A 160 8.00 20.74 -13.97
C LEU A 160 9.32 20.16 -13.48
N TYR A 161 9.30 19.37 -12.40
CA TYR A 161 10.50 18.85 -11.76
C TYR A 161 10.37 17.35 -11.47
N PHE A 162 11.54 16.70 -11.29
CA PHE A 162 11.64 15.31 -10.81
C PHE A 162 12.45 15.27 -9.54
N LEU A 163 11.97 14.52 -8.58
CA LEU A 163 12.70 14.18 -7.36
C LEU A 163 13.29 12.77 -7.51
N TYR A 164 14.54 12.57 -7.11
CA TYR A 164 15.22 11.28 -7.17
C TYR A 164 16.33 11.19 -6.11
N ALA A 165 16.83 9.98 -5.88
CA ALA A 165 17.98 9.74 -5.01
C ALA A 165 19.21 9.36 -5.83
N SER A 166 20.39 9.77 -5.37
CA SER A 166 21.68 9.36 -5.91
C SER A 166 22.75 9.53 -4.84
N LYS A 167 23.72 8.60 -4.79
CA LYS A 167 24.79 8.63 -3.80
C LYS A 167 24.27 8.89 -2.38
N ASP A 168 23.23 8.15 -2.02
CA ASP A 168 22.52 8.17 -0.73
C ASP A 168 21.79 9.48 -0.40
N ASN A 169 21.76 10.45 -1.31
CA ASN A 169 21.18 11.76 -1.10
C ASN A 169 20.02 12.07 -2.05
N LEU A 170 19.17 13.03 -1.65
CA LEU A 170 18.08 13.54 -2.46
C LEU A 170 18.56 14.62 -3.43
N TYR A 171 18.04 14.57 -4.63
CA TYR A 171 18.24 15.52 -5.71
C TYR A 171 16.92 15.87 -6.39
N PHE A 172 16.88 17.03 -7.01
CA PHE A 172 15.85 17.31 -8.01
C PHE A 172 16.47 17.80 -9.31
N VAL A 173 15.72 17.71 -10.40
CA VAL A 173 16.11 18.17 -11.72
C VAL A 173 14.87 18.66 -12.47
N GLY A 174 15.03 19.65 -13.33
CA GLY A 174 13.96 20.16 -14.16
C GLY A 174 13.54 19.18 -15.29
N ASN A 175 12.29 19.27 -15.69
CA ASN A 175 11.75 18.48 -16.78
C ASN A 175 12.06 19.14 -18.14
N PRO A 176 12.94 18.56 -18.97
CA PRO A 176 13.30 19.14 -20.27
C PRO A 176 12.11 19.22 -21.23
N LYS A 177 11.14 18.29 -21.11
CA LYS A 177 9.90 18.31 -21.91
C LYS A 177 9.03 19.53 -21.59
N LYS A 178 9.30 20.21 -20.48
CA LYS A 178 8.61 21.44 -20.02
C LYS A 178 9.51 22.67 -20.07
N GLY A 179 10.67 22.58 -20.73
CA GLY A 179 11.61 23.69 -20.88
C GLY A 179 12.38 24.06 -19.60
N GLN A 180 12.43 23.17 -18.62
CA GLN A 180 13.16 23.40 -17.38
C GLN A 180 14.62 22.99 -17.52
N ASP A 181 15.49 23.61 -16.69
CA ASP A 181 16.91 23.29 -16.63
C ASP A 181 17.14 21.85 -16.17
N THR A 182 18.04 21.14 -16.85
CA THR A 182 18.39 19.75 -16.57
C THR A 182 19.61 19.58 -15.68
N ILE A 183 20.12 20.67 -15.09
CA ILE A 183 21.21 20.61 -14.13
C ILE A 183 20.68 20.07 -12.80
N PRO A 184 21.21 18.93 -12.30
CA PRO A 184 20.76 18.38 -11.02
C PRO A 184 21.11 19.30 -9.86
N VAL A 185 20.18 19.46 -8.95
CA VAL A 185 20.40 20.19 -7.68
C VAL A 185 20.35 19.21 -6.52
N GLN A 186 21.42 19.16 -5.75
CA GLN A 186 21.50 18.35 -4.54
C GLN A 186 20.76 19.02 -3.39
N LEU A 187 19.91 18.26 -2.69
CA LEU A 187 19.09 18.74 -1.57
C LEU A 187 19.62 18.31 -0.20
N THR A 188 20.24 17.12 -0.11
CA THR A 188 20.85 16.62 1.13
C THR A 188 22.29 16.22 0.88
N THR A 189 23.13 16.26 1.93
CA THR A 189 24.58 16.01 1.81
C THR A 189 25.12 15.02 2.84
N ASP A 190 24.24 14.50 3.69
CA ASP A 190 24.58 13.67 4.85
C ASP A 190 24.25 12.19 4.65
N GLY A 191 23.76 11.82 3.45
CA GLY A 191 23.46 10.45 3.09
C GLY A 191 24.71 9.56 3.02
N MET A 192 24.58 8.32 3.48
CA MET A 192 25.62 7.30 3.47
C MET A 192 24.96 5.91 3.57
N PRO A 193 25.70 4.81 3.37
CA PRO A 193 25.18 3.46 3.56
C PRO A 193 24.47 3.31 4.93
N ASP A 194 23.35 2.61 4.94
CA ASP A 194 22.45 2.44 6.10
C ASP A 194 21.77 3.74 6.61
N TYR A 195 21.95 4.85 5.89
CA TYR A 195 21.33 6.15 6.13
C TYR A 195 21.07 6.85 4.80
N THR A 196 20.29 6.22 3.97
CA THR A 196 20.19 6.51 2.55
C THR A 196 18.76 6.86 2.14
N PHE A 197 18.63 7.56 1.01
CA PHE A 197 17.38 7.71 0.27
C PHE A 197 17.31 6.80 -0.95
N ASN A 198 18.38 6.05 -1.24
CA ASN A 198 18.38 5.09 -2.33
C ASN A 198 17.51 3.88 -1.99
N ARG A 199 16.82 3.35 -2.99
CA ARG A 199 16.23 2.01 -2.90
C ARG A 199 17.21 0.98 -3.42
N GLU A 200 17.48 -0.06 -2.65
CA GLU A 200 18.54 -1.04 -2.97
C GLU A 200 18.18 -2.00 -4.11
N ASP A 201 16.93 -2.32 -4.30
CA ASP A 201 16.43 -3.45 -5.09
C ASP A 201 16.00 -3.10 -6.53
N GLU A 202 16.01 -1.83 -6.92
CA GLU A 202 15.67 -1.44 -8.28
C GLU A 202 16.91 -1.08 -9.11
N GLY A 203 17.05 -1.77 -10.23
CA GLY A 203 18.18 -1.70 -11.13
C GLY A 203 18.75 -0.30 -11.38
N LYS A 204 20.04 -0.19 -11.22
CA LYS A 204 20.84 1.03 -11.39
C LYS A 204 20.72 1.54 -12.82
N MET A 205 19.86 2.49 -13.09
CA MET A 205 19.92 3.27 -14.31
C MET A 205 20.71 4.56 -14.05
N GLU A 206 21.91 4.64 -14.59
CA GLU A 206 22.76 5.83 -14.54
C GLU A 206 23.11 6.34 -13.13
N GLY A 207 23.08 5.48 -12.10
CA GLY A 207 23.32 5.87 -10.71
C GLY A 207 22.24 6.73 -10.08
N ARG A 208 21.05 6.73 -10.65
CA ARG A 208 19.85 7.38 -10.12
C ARG A 208 18.87 6.32 -9.62
N PHE A 209 18.25 6.59 -8.48
CA PHE A 209 17.34 5.70 -7.80
C PHE A 209 16.02 6.41 -7.54
N GLY A 210 14.92 5.67 -7.49
CA GLY A 210 13.66 6.20 -7.03
C GLY A 210 13.78 6.66 -5.56
N ALA A 211 13.42 7.91 -5.27
CA ALA A 211 13.28 8.38 -3.90
C ALA A 211 11.94 7.90 -3.34
N GLU A 212 11.80 6.59 -3.05
CA GLU A 212 10.51 6.03 -2.65
C GLU A 212 9.96 6.62 -1.36
N SER A 213 10.85 6.90 -0.42
CA SER A 213 10.49 7.53 0.85
C SER A 213 10.13 9.02 0.72
N ALA A 214 10.37 9.64 -0.44
CA ALA A 214 10.07 11.05 -0.68
C ALA A 214 8.82 11.21 -1.57
N HIS A 215 7.89 12.06 -1.16
CA HIS A 215 6.61 12.27 -1.82
C HIS A 215 6.30 13.77 -1.93
N TRP A 216 5.83 14.19 -3.09
CA TRP A 216 5.39 15.55 -3.30
C TRP A 216 4.14 15.89 -2.48
N ILE A 217 4.10 17.11 -1.95
CA ILE A 217 2.93 17.66 -1.28
C ILE A 217 2.03 18.28 -2.35
N PRO A 218 0.72 17.95 -2.38
CA PRO A 218 -0.20 18.43 -3.40
C PRO A 218 -0.14 19.94 -3.64
N GLY A 219 -0.22 20.37 -4.90
CA GLY A 219 -0.31 21.77 -5.28
C GLY A 219 0.91 22.64 -4.94
N SER A 220 2.07 22.03 -4.68
CA SER A 220 3.27 22.75 -4.27
C SER A 220 4.55 22.14 -4.84
N HIS A 221 5.66 22.88 -4.73
CA HIS A 221 7.02 22.38 -4.97
C HIS A 221 7.69 21.87 -3.67
N ARG A 222 6.88 21.52 -2.69
CA ARG A 222 7.33 20.92 -1.44
C ARG A 222 7.15 19.43 -1.46
N PHE A 223 7.94 18.74 -0.67
CA PHE A 223 7.85 17.30 -0.48
C PHE A 223 8.11 16.93 0.98
N TYR A 224 7.68 15.76 1.37
CA TYR A 224 8.13 15.11 2.58
C TYR A 224 8.95 13.87 2.24
N ALA A 225 9.83 13.49 3.12
CA ALA A 225 10.57 12.24 3.03
C ALA A 225 10.68 11.59 4.41
N VAL A 226 10.61 10.26 4.43
CA VAL A 226 10.93 9.45 5.61
C VAL A 226 12.28 8.80 5.34
N ARG A 227 13.21 8.93 6.28
CA ARG A 227 14.53 8.29 6.20
C ARG A 227 14.73 7.38 7.40
N GLU A 228 15.27 6.21 7.15
CA GLU A 228 15.67 5.25 8.15
C GLU A 228 17.17 5.42 8.48
N ASP A 229 17.50 5.40 9.76
CA ASP A 229 18.87 5.34 10.23
C ASP A 229 19.16 3.95 10.81
N ASN A 230 19.78 3.13 10.00
CA ASN A 230 20.14 1.74 10.32
C ASN A 230 21.62 1.59 10.69
N ARG A 231 22.40 2.69 10.78
CA ARG A 231 23.86 2.66 11.02
C ARG A 231 24.28 1.93 12.29
N LYS A 232 23.43 1.94 13.32
CA LYS A 232 23.67 1.27 14.60
C LYS A 232 23.00 -0.10 14.71
N VAL A 233 22.14 -0.44 13.76
CA VAL A 233 21.46 -1.75 13.72
C VAL A 233 22.50 -2.83 13.42
N ARG A 234 22.34 -3.97 14.08
CA ARG A 234 23.27 -5.10 13.89
C ARG A 234 23.22 -5.65 12.47
N ASP A 235 24.34 -6.20 12.06
CA ASP A 235 24.40 -7.03 10.87
C ASP A 235 23.98 -8.48 11.19
N LEU A 236 23.08 -9.01 10.39
CA LEU A 236 22.85 -10.44 10.24
C LEU A 236 23.37 -10.89 8.88
N TRP A 237 23.56 -12.18 8.77
CA TRP A 237 24.06 -12.76 7.51
C TRP A 237 23.43 -14.12 7.25
N VAL A 238 23.30 -14.45 5.97
CA VAL A 238 22.87 -15.75 5.48
C VAL A 238 23.79 -16.19 4.37
N ILE A 239 23.91 -17.50 4.18
CA ILE A 239 24.66 -18.08 3.07
C ILE A 239 23.68 -18.42 1.97
N ASN A 240 23.80 -17.76 0.81
CA ASN A 240 23.11 -18.16 -0.40
C ASN A 240 23.86 -19.35 -1.04
N SER A 241 23.45 -20.56 -0.69
CA SER A 241 24.07 -21.79 -1.18
C SER A 241 23.80 -22.07 -2.66
N LEU A 242 22.86 -21.36 -3.28
CA LEU A 242 22.49 -21.52 -4.69
C LEU A 242 23.24 -20.57 -5.62
N SER A 243 24.00 -19.61 -5.08
CA SER A 243 24.82 -18.70 -5.89
C SER A 243 25.88 -19.48 -6.69
N LYS A 244 26.17 -18.97 -7.89
CA LYS A 244 27.19 -19.53 -8.80
C LYS A 244 28.30 -18.49 -9.03
N PRO A 245 29.57 -18.89 -9.10
CA PRO A 245 30.11 -20.28 -9.13
C PRO A 245 30.25 -20.94 -7.75
N SER A 246 30.04 -20.21 -6.66
CA SER A 246 30.19 -20.70 -5.28
C SER A 246 29.15 -20.06 -4.37
N PRO A 247 28.88 -20.63 -3.18
CA PRO A 247 28.05 -19.99 -2.17
C PRO A 247 28.52 -18.57 -1.83
N GLU A 248 27.56 -17.68 -1.60
CA GLU A 248 27.78 -16.26 -1.31
C GLU A 248 27.26 -15.90 0.07
N LEU A 249 28.02 -15.09 0.81
CA LEU A 249 27.59 -14.53 2.09
C LEU A 249 26.82 -13.25 1.81
N ILE A 250 25.53 -13.22 2.23
CA ILE A 250 24.70 -12.02 2.17
C ILE A 250 24.62 -11.45 3.58
N THR A 251 25.01 -10.20 3.74
CA THR A 251 24.91 -9.45 5.00
C THR A 251 23.84 -8.39 4.86
N TYR A 252 23.00 -8.22 5.89
CA TYR A 252 21.93 -7.23 5.91
C TYR A 252 21.65 -6.75 7.34
N LYS A 253 21.10 -5.54 7.48
CA LYS A 253 20.66 -4.99 8.76
C LYS A 253 19.40 -5.68 9.22
N ALA A 254 19.36 -6.13 10.48
CA ALA A 254 18.15 -6.70 11.06
C ALA A 254 18.08 -6.48 12.57
N GLU A 255 16.90 -6.15 13.02
CA GLU A 255 16.55 -5.97 14.42
C GLU A 255 16.06 -7.30 15.02
N LEU A 256 16.48 -7.62 16.21
CA LEU A 256 15.97 -8.73 16.98
C LEU A 256 15.25 -8.23 18.23
N ALA A 257 14.34 -9.03 18.74
CA ALA A 257 13.65 -8.74 19.99
C ALA A 257 14.68 -8.54 21.12
N GLY A 258 14.58 -7.43 21.85
CA GLY A 258 15.50 -7.06 22.92
C GLY A 258 16.76 -6.31 22.47
N ASP A 259 16.98 -6.08 21.18
CA ASP A 259 18.11 -5.28 20.72
C ASP A 259 18.07 -3.86 21.25
N LYS A 260 19.25 -3.36 21.63
CA LYS A 260 19.39 -2.01 22.14
C LYS A 260 19.43 -0.96 21.03
N ASN A 261 19.98 -1.33 19.88
CA ASN A 261 20.04 -0.49 18.69
C ASN A 261 19.05 -0.99 17.66
N VAL A 262 18.11 -0.16 17.30
CA VAL A 262 17.08 -0.42 16.32
C VAL A 262 17.01 0.73 15.34
N THR A 263 16.31 0.53 14.22
CA THR A 263 16.06 1.56 13.21
C THR A 263 15.50 2.82 13.86
N GLN A 264 16.07 3.96 13.51
CA GLN A 264 15.54 5.27 13.89
C GLN A 264 14.96 5.95 12.67
N TYR A 265 13.84 6.63 12.84
CA TYR A 265 13.11 7.27 11.74
C TYR A 265 13.23 8.78 11.80
N GLU A 266 13.37 9.40 10.65
CA GLU A 266 13.35 10.85 10.48
C GLU A 266 12.26 11.24 9.49
N LEU A 267 11.48 12.26 9.82
CA LEU A 267 10.57 12.94 8.90
C LEU A 267 11.21 14.26 8.46
N LEU A 268 11.30 14.45 7.16
CA LEU A 268 11.88 15.60 6.51
C LEU A 268 10.85 16.35 5.70
N LEU A 269 10.90 17.67 5.69
CA LEU A 269 10.16 18.54 4.79
C LEU A 269 11.15 19.25 3.88
N GLY A 270 10.94 19.15 2.57
CA GLY A 270 11.76 19.81 1.55
C GLY A 270 10.98 20.84 0.76
N ASP A 271 11.65 21.89 0.32
CA ASP A 271 11.15 22.95 -0.54
C ASP A 271 12.20 23.16 -1.64
N ILE A 272 11.88 22.79 -2.90
CA ILE A 272 12.86 22.90 -3.99
C ILE A 272 13.05 24.33 -4.46
N ASP A 273 12.06 25.22 -4.29
CA ASP A 273 12.19 26.62 -4.66
C ASP A 273 13.20 27.33 -3.72
N LYS A 274 13.19 26.95 -2.44
CA LYS A 274 14.16 27.44 -1.44
C LYS A 274 15.45 26.62 -1.41
N ARG A 275 15.45 25.45 -2.04
CA ARG A 275 16.54 24.45 -1.99
C ARG A 275 16.89 24.04 -0.55
N GLU A 276 15.88 23.88 0.27
CA GLU A 276 16.01 23.55 1.69
C GLU A 276 15.34 22.23 2.03
N VAL A 277 15.95 21.49 2.94
CA VAL A 277 15.35 20.32 3.59
C VAL A 277 15.49 20.49 5.09
N LYS A 278 14.39 20.35 5.82
CA LYS A 278 14.33 20.52 7.27
C LYS A 278 13.85 19.24 7.93
N LYS A 279 14.48 18.85 9.02
CA LYS A 279 14.02 17.76 9.86
C LYS A 279 12.87 18.24 10.73
N VAL A 280 11.79 17.48 10.74
CA VAL A 280 10.61 17.69 11.62
C VAL A 280 10.91 17.04 12.96
N ASP A 281 10.63 17.74 14.06
CA ASP A 281 10.74 17.14 15.39
C ASP A 281 9.53 16.23 15.67
N ILE A 282 9.72 14.95 15.41
CA ILE A 282 8.71 13.90 15.60
C ILE A 282 8.87 13.16 16.92
N ASN A 283 9.87 13.50 17.75
CA ASN A 283 10.26 12.71 18.90
C ASN A 283 9.16 12.72 19.99
N ARG A 284 8.83 11.52 20.45
CA ARG A 284 8.00 11.31 21.63
C ARG A 284 8.50 10.13 22.48
N TRP A 285 8.82 9.04 21.82
CA TRP A 285 9.37 7.85 22.46
C TRP A 285 10.73 7.52 21.88
N PRO A 286 11.63 6.91 22.66
CA PRO A 286 12.78 6.24 22.09
C PRO A 286 12.29 5.13 21.15
N ASP A 287 12.99 4.85 20.07
CA ASP A 287 12.71 3.72 19.19
C ASP A 287 11.25 3.69 18.69
N GLN A 288 10.77 4.79 18.18
CA GLN A 288 9.42 4.90 17.63
C GLN A 288 9.39 4.59 16.12
N TYR A 289 8.29 4.03 15.65
CA TYR A 289 7.98 3.87 14.23
C TYR A 289 7.12 5.05 13.75
N ILE A 290 7.21 5.38 12.46
CA ILE A 290 6.36 6.40 11.84
C ILE A 290 5.81 5.91 10.49
N ASP A 291 4.56 6.30 10.20
CA ASP A 291 3.91 6.13 8.91
C ASP A 291 3.26 7.46 8.51
N VAL A 292 3.57 7.96 7.31
CA VAL A 292 2.87 9.14 6.79
C VAL A 292 1.54 8.71 6.19
N LEU A 293 0.46 9.34 6.65
CA LEU A 293 -0.89 8.94 6.32
C LEU A 293 -1.53 9.78 5.22
N TYR A 294 -1.33 11.11 5.26
CA TYR A 294 -2.06 12.00 4.38
C TYR A 294 -1.38 13.37 4.26
N ALA A 295 -1.36 13.93 3.06
CA ALA A 295 -1.02 15.33 2.82
C ALA A 295 -2.28 16.06 2.34
N SER A 296 -2.60 17.19 2.95
CA SER A 296 -3.80 17.96 2.60
C SER A 296 -3.70 18.49 1.15
N LYS A 297 -4.84 18.57 0.47
CA LYS A 297 -4.90 19.05 -0.92
C LYS A 297 -4.45 20.49 -1.08
N ASP A 298 -4.57 21.31 -0.03
CA ASP A 298 -4.09 22.70 0.00
C ASP A 298 -2.57 22.81 0.27
N GLY A 299 -1.88 21.68 0.46
CA GLY A 299 -0.45 21.61 0.70
C GLY A 299 0.05 22.17 2.01
N LYS A 300 -0.85 22.45 2.97
CA LYS A 300 -0.49 23.11 4.23
C LYS A 300 -0.24 22.17 5.39
N ARG A 301 -0.80 20.97 5.34
CA ARG A 301 -0.77 20.00 6.44
C ARG A 301 -0.34 18.64 5.96
N LEU A 302 0.48 18.00 6.77
CA LEU A 302 0.89 16.62 6.62
C LEU A 302 0.47 15.87 7.88
N TYR A 303 -0.06 14.65 7.72
CA TYR A 303 -0.47 13.81 8.86
C TYR A 303 0.36 12.55 8.85
N PHE A 304 0.89 12.21 10.03
CA PHE A 304 1.61 10.97 10.23
C PHE A 304 1.16 10.28 11.52
N GLN A 305 1.34 8.99 11.57
CA GLN A 305 1.14 8.19 12.76
C GLN A 305 2.50 7.76 13.31
N ARG A 306 2.67 7.79 14.61
CA ARG A 306 3.83 7.23 15.30
C ARG A 306 3.39 6.23 16.34
N TYR A 307 4.25 5.22 16.56
CA TYR A 307 4.02 4.15 17.53
C TYR A 307 5.27 4.01 18.37
N ASN A 308 5.08 3.71 19.66
CA ASN A 308 6.21 3.29 20.48
C ASN A 308 6.63 1.86 20.13
N ARG A 309 7.86 1.49 20.48
CA ARG A 309 8.44 0.19 20.16
C ARG A 309 7.63 -1.01 20.68
N THR A 310 6.94 -0.85 21.81
CA THR A 310 6.11 -1.92 22.41
C THR A 310 4.71 -2.00 21.82
N TRP A 311 4.39 -1.15 20.85
CA TRP A 311 3.09 -1.13 20.13
C TRP A 311 1.88 -1.00 21.05
N ASN A 312 2.02 -0.34 22.19
CA ASN A 312 0.91 -0.12 23.10
C ASN A 312 0.48 1.35 23.21
N GLN A 313 1.17 2.23 22.51
CA GLN A 313 0.83 3.65 22.38
C GLN A 313 1.01 4.10 20.93
N SER A 314 0.09 4.94 20.47
CA SER A 314 0.08 5.52 19.13
C SER A 314 -0.44 6.95 19.16
N ASP A 315 0.17 7.83 18.37
CA ASP A 315 -0.31 9.17 18.10
C ASP A 315 -0.58 9.36 16.61
N ILE A 316 -1.72 9.93 16.25
CA ILE A 316 -1.91 10.59 14.96
C ILE A 316 -1.53 12.05 15.14
N CYS A 317 -0.56 12.50 14.36
CA CYS A 317 0.00 13.84 14.45
C CYS A 317 -0.27 14.63 13.17
N GLU A 318 -0.44 15.94 13.32
CA GLU A 318 -0.44 16.93 12.24
C GLU A 318 0.88 17.68 12.25
N VAL A 319 1.43 17.90 11.06
CA VAL A 319 2.58 18.77 10.81
C VAL A 319 2.09 19.97 10.01
N ASP A 320 2.35 21.17 10.48
CA ASP A 320 2.26 22.38 9.67
C ASP A 320 3.45 22.41 8.69
N VAL A 321 3.16 22.34 7.40
CA VAL A 321 4.20 22.19 6.34
C VAL A 321 5.09 23.40 6.24
N GLU A 322 4.62 24.60 6.59
CA GLU A 322 5.43 25.82 6.53
C GLU A 322 6.40 25.91 7.70
N THR A 323 5.92 25.64 8.90
CA THR A 323 6.69 25.83 10.13
C THR A 323 7.39 24.57 10.63
N GLY A 324 6.94 23.39 10.21
CA GLY A 324 7.37 22.10 10.73
C GLY A 324 6.86 21.77 12.14
N LYS A 325 5.94 22.57 12.69
CA LYS A 325 5.37 22.32 14.02
C LYS A 325 4.49 21.07 14.01
N VAL A 326 4.67 20.23 15.02
CA VAL A 326 3.92 18.98 15.21
C VAL A 326 2.90 19.18 16.33
N ARG A 327 1.69 18.69 16.07
CA ARG A 327 0.57 18.64 17.03
C ARG A 327 -0.01 17.23 17.07
N VAL A 328 -0.25 16.70 18.25
CA VAL A 328 -1.01 15.44 18.40
C VAL A 328 -2.50 15.73 18.17
N VAL A 329 -3.11 14.98 17.27
CA VAL A 329 -4.55 15.06 16.97
C VAL A 329 -5.31 13.97 17.70
N ILE A 330 -4.83 12.73 17.67
CA ILE A 330 -5.41 11.60 18.37
C ILE A 330 -4.28 10.87 19.10
N HIS A 331 -4.49 10.57 20.37
CA HIS A 331 -3.64 9.67 21.15
C HIS A 331 -4.45 8.43 21.50
N GLU A 332 -3.83 7.27 21.36
CA GLU A 332 -4.41 5.99 21.74
C GLU A 332 -3.40 5.13 22.47
N GLU A 333 -3.86 4.46 23.52
CA GLU A 333 -3.10 3.43 24.22
C GLU A 333 -3.98 2.22 24.50
N ASN A 334 -3.40 1.03 24.53
CA ASN A 334 -4.06 -0.21 24.88
C ASN A 334 -3.09 -1.17 25.54
N LYS A 335 -3.60 -2.06 26.36
CA LYS A 335 -2.83 -3.12 27.03
C LYS A 335 -3.39 -4.47 26.63
N PRO A 336 -2.52 -5.43 26.29
CA PRO A 336 -1.03 -5.33 26.32
C PRO A 336 -0.44 -4.58 25.13
N TYR A 337 -1.15 -4.47 23.98
CA TYR A 337 -0.70 -3.80 22.76
C TYR A 337 -1.90 -3.34 21.92
N LEU A 338 -1.64 -2.48 20.94
CA LEU A 338 -2.55 -2.10 19.88
C LEU A 338 -2.41 -3.11 18.73
N ASP A 339 -3.51 -3.68 18.25
CA ASP A 339 -3.46 -4.59 17.10
C ASP A 339 -3.18 -3.80 15.82
N TYR A 340 -1.96 -3.97 15.27
CA TYR A 340 -1.53 -3.29 14.06
C TYR A 340 -2.34 -3.71 12.81
N GLN A 341 -2.89 -4.92 12.79
CA GLN A 341 -3.74 -5.40 11.68
C GLN A 341 -5.11 -4.72 11.70
N MET A 342 -5.54 -4.25 12.85
CA MET A 342 -6.78 -3.54 13.03
C MET A 342 -6.68 -2.04 12.74
N ARG A 343 -5.50 -1.54 12.39
CA ARG A 343 -5.31 -0.12 12.08
C ARG A 343 -6.06 0.25 10.80
N ASN A 344 -6.92 1.22 10.90
CA ASN A 344 -7.54 1.84 9.75
C ASN A 344 -7.74 3.32 10.05
N VAL A 345 -7.10 4.16 9.26
CA VAL A 345 -7.19 5.61 9.34
C VAL A 345 -7.53 6.14 7.95
N SER A 346 -8.66 6.81 7.83
CA SER A 346 -9.07 7.42 6.58
C SER A 346 -9.38 8.90 6.79
N PHE A 347 -8.88 9.73 5.90
CA PHE A 347 -9.16 11.16 5.90
C PHE A 347 -10.37 11.45 5.03
N LEU A 348 -11.35 12.15 5.59
CA LEU A 348 -12.61 12.49 4.94
C LEU A 348 -12.72 14.01 4.77
N ASN A 349 -13.61 14.44 3.86
CA ASN A 349 -13.93 15.85 3.65
C ASN A 349 -12.69 16.73 3.45
N ASP A 350 -11.79 16.30 2.54
CA ASP A 350 -10.50 16.96 2.24
C ASP A 350 -9.63 17.16 3.48
N GLY A 351 -9.57 16.14 4.34
CA GLY A 351 -8.72 16.12 5.53
C GLY A 351 -9.28 16.87 6.73
N LYS A 352 -10.55 17.28 6.71
CA LYS A 352 -11.22 17.94 7.84
C LYS A 352 -11.66 16.96 8.92
N GLU A 353 -11.78 15.70 8.58
CA GLU A 353 -12.22 14.64 9.48
C GLU A 353 -11.32 13.41 9.35
N ILE A 354 -11.16 12.70 10.45
CA ILE A 354 -10.46 11.42 10.51
C ILE A 354 -11.45 10.35 10.94
N LEU A 355 -11.63 9.36 10.08
CA LEU A 355 -12.27 8.10 10.44
C LEU A 355 -11.18 7.19 11.00
N PHE A 356 -11.27 6.88 12.27
CA PHE A 356 -10.26 6.13 13.02
C PHE A 356 -10.87 4.87 13.62
N ARG A 357 -10.24 3.73 13.37
CA ARG A 357 -10.62 2.46 13.98
C ARG A 357 -9.82 2.25 15.26
N SER A 358 -10.53 2.01 16.37
CA SER A 358 -9.96 1.87 17.70
C SER A 358 -10.57 0.69 18.44
N GLU A 359 -9.77 0.02 19.25
CA GLU A 359 -10.19 -1.10 20.11
C GLU A 359 -10.38 -0.68 21.57
N ARG A 360 -10.56 0.61 21.83
CA ARG A 360 -10.64 1.19 23.20
C ARG A 360 -11.72 0.60 24.10
N ASN A 361 -12.74 -0.03 23.53
CA ASN A 361 -13.82 -0.72 24.25
C ASN A 361 -13.70 -2.25 24.22
N GLY A 362 -12.57 -2.78 23.75
CA GLY A 362 -12.31 -4.22 23.60
C GLY A 362 -12.72 -4.81 22.24
N TRP A 363 -13.34 -3.99 21.36
CA TRP A 363 -13.75 -4.38 20.01
C TRP A 363 -13.33 -3.30 19.02
N GLY A 364 -12.94 -3.70 17.81
CA GLY A 364 -12.54 -2.75 16.77
C GLY A 364 -13.73 -1.99 16.20
N HIS A 365 -13.89 -0.71 16.55
CA HIS A 365 -14.97 0.16 16.09
C HIS A 365 -14.46 1.46 15.49
N TYR A 366 -15.29 2.10 14.66
CA TYR A 366 -14.98 3.34 13.99
C TYR A 366 -15.47 4.56 14.79
N TYR A 367 -14.56 5.53 14.86
CA TYR A 367 -14.75 6.82 15.53
C TYR A 367 -14.43 7.94 14.56
N LEU A 368 -15.27 8.98 14.53
CA LEU A 368 -15.07 10.15 13.68
C LEU A 368 -14.52 11.30 14.52
N TYR A 369 -13.39 11.84 14.08
CA TYR A 369 -12.72 12.97 14.73
C TYR A 369 -12.71 14.20 13.83
N ASP A 370 -12.75 15.38 14.44
CA ASP A 370 -12.46 16.64 13.79
C ASP A 370 -10.96 16.89 13.81
N THR A 371 -10.35 17.12 12.64
CA THR A 371 -8.89 17.28 12.54
C THR A 371 -8.38 18.58 13.13
N ALA A 372 -9.16 19.67 13.06
CA ALA A 372 -8.74 20.97 13.52
C ALA A 372 -8.64 21.03 15.05
N THR A 373 -9.58 20.40 15.73
CA THR A 373 -9.66 20.40 17.20
C THR A 373 -9.08 19.14 17.85
N GLY A 374 -9.03 18.02 17.12
CA GLY A 374 -8.71 16.70 17.67
C GLY A 374 -9.85 16.10 18.49
N ASN A 375 -11.04 16.70 18.48
CA ASN A 375 -12.16 16.21 19.25
C ASN A 375 -12.87 15.05 18.56
N LEU A 376 -13.28 14.07 19.36
CA LEU A 376 -14.19 13.02 18.92
C LEU A 376 -15.56 13.64 18.60
N LYS A 377 -16.04 13.46 17.37
CA LYS A 377 -17.39 13.86 16.95
C LYS A 377 -18.41 12.81 17.29
N ASN A 378 -18.20 11.59 16.85
CA ASN A 378 -19.10 10.46 17.15
C ASN A 378 -18.34 9.12 17.09
N GLN A 379 -18.88 8.15 17.82
CA GLN A 379 -18.68 6.73 17.56
C GLN A 379 -19.66 6.31 16.45
N LEU A 380 -19.18 5.67 15.39
CA LEU A 380 -20.00 5.30 14.23
C LEU A 380 -20.48 3.85 14.27
N THR A 381 -19.73 2.98 14.91
CA THR A 381 -20.09 1.57 15.10
C THR A 381 -19.95 1.19 16.57
N ASP A 382 -20.79 0.27 17.04
CA ASP A 382 -20.80 -0.20 18.42
C ASP A 382 -21.27 -1.65 18.51
N GLY A 383 -20.97 -2.34 19.61
CA GLY A 383 -21.41 -3.71 19.87
C GLY A 383 -20.28 -4.66 20.24
N THR A 384 -20.62 -5.94 20.43
CA THR A 384 -19.67 -7.01 20.79
C THR A 384 -19.16 -7.76 19.53
N TRP A 385 -18.69 -7.02 18.56
CA TRP A 385 -18.18 -7.51 17.28
C TRP A 385 -17.14 -6.52 16.72
N VAL A 386 -16.37 -6.97 15.74
CA VAL A 386 -15.30 -6.17 15.11
C VAL A 386 -15.81 -5.61 13.79
N ALA A 387 -15.77 -4.28 13.63
CA ALA A 387 -16.08 -3.63 12.36
C ALA A 387 -14.98 -3.95 11.32
N GLY A 388 -15.37 -4.43 10.15
CA GLY A 388 -14.48 -4.71 9.03
C GLY A 388 -13.82 -3.45 8.46
N PRO A 389 -12.87 -3.58 7.51
CA PRO A 389 -12.30 -2.43 6.82
C PRO A 389 -13.38 -1.68 6.03
N VAL A 390 -13.19 -0.38 5.92
CA VAL A 390 -14.02 0.47 5.03
C VAL A 390 -13.49 0.31 3.61
N ALA A 391 -14.40 0.04 2.67
CA ALA A 391 -14.09 -0.14 1.25
C ALA A 391 -14.01 1.19 0.51
#